data_0120c5f0b15b011d49d96feada1f346c
#
_entry.id   0120c5f0b15b011d49d96feada1f346c
#
_cell.length_a   1.000
_cell.length_b   1.000
_cell.length_c   1.000
_cell.angle_alpha   90.00
_cell.angle_beta   90.00
_cell.angle_gamma   90.00
#
_symmetry.space_group_name_H-M   'P 1'
#
loop_
_entity.id
_entity.type
_entity.pdbx_description
1 polymer ?
#
loop_
_entity_poly.entity_id
_entity_poly.type
_entity_poly.pdbx_seq_one_letter_code
_entity_poly.pdbx_strand_id
1 'polypeptide(L)'
;MREKRLLVLSLVLMASIGCSKKLATSQDELDHKFEEMMKGVTLVGRSTRLSDDKVVGEEKYVIEGISKMAGDTWLFRARLQYGGRDIPVPLPVTIKWAGDTPVITLTDLSIPGMGTYTARVLLYRDQYAGTWSGKKGGGQIFGRIIRNQ
;
A
#
# COMPACT_ATOMS: atom_id res chain seq x y z
N MET A 1 7.78 -78.28 -24.92
CA MET A 1 7.65 -76.92 -25.48
C MET A 1 7.43 -75.99 -24.29
N ARG A 2 8.40 -75.15 -24.00
CA ARG A 2 8.39 -74.25 -22.87
C ARG A 2 7.96 -72.88 -23.36
N GLU A 3 6.80 -72.40 -22.92
CA GLU A 3 6.34 -71.05 -23.17
C GLU A 3 7.06 -70.08 -22.22
N LYS A 4 7.79 -69.13 -22.83
CA LYS A 4 8.46 -68.02 -22.12
C LYS A 4 7.43 -66.91 -21.88
N ARG A 5 6.95 -66.76 -20.68
CA ARG A 5 6.11 -65.60 -20.30
C ARG A 5 7.03 -64.37 -20.14
N LEU A 6 6.89 -63.42 -21.01
CA LEU A 6 7.55 -62.09 -20.94
C LEU A 6 6.78 -61.29 -19.91
N LEU A 7 7.42 -60.98 -18.78
CA LEU A 7 6.92 -60.05 -17.76
C LEU A 7 7.27 -58.62 -18.20
N VAL A 8 6.29 -57.86 -18.70
CA VAL A 8 6.49 -56.42 -18.96
C VAL A 8 6.30 -55.65 -17.68
N LEU A 9 7.42 -55.22 -17.09
CA LEU A 9 7.45 -54.38 -15.88
C LEU A 9 7.15 -52.92 -16.31
N SER A 10 5.90 -52.48 -16.12
CA SER A 10 5.46 -51.13 -16.39
C SER A 10 5.93 -50.18 -15.25
N LEU A 11 6.98 -49.42 -15.49
CA LEU A 11 7.50 -48.42 -14.56
C LEU A 11 6.63 -47.17 -14.63
N VAL A 12 5.68 -47.03 -13.72
CA VAL A 12 4.87 -45.80 -13.58
C VAL A 12 5.69 -44.75 -12.87
N LEU A 13 6.21 -43.78 -13.63
CA LEU A 13 6.92 -42.61 -13.13
C LEU A 13 5.89 -41.61 -12.60
N MET A 14 5.63 -41.64 -11.29
CA MET A 14 4.81 -40.60 -10.63
C MET A 14 5.60 -39.29 -10.56
N ALA A 15 5.32 -38.39 -11.48
CA ALA A 15 5.75 -37.01 -11.40
C ALA A 15 4.96 -36.32 -10.26
N SER A 16 5.56 -36.19 -9.07
CA SER A 16 5.05 -35.35 -7.99
C SER A 16 5.18 -33.89 -8.39
N ILE A 17 4.07 -33.32 -8.88
CA ILE A 17 3.94 -31.87 -9.06
C ILE A 17 3.94 -31.24 -7.66
N GLY A 18 5.11 -30.84 -7.22
CA GLY A 18 5.30 -30.07 -6.00
C GLY A 18 4.68 -28.69 -6.16
N CYS A 19 3.41 -28.56 -5.76
CA CYS A 19 2.77 -27.26 -5.62
C CYS A 19 3.46 -26.54 -4.46
N SER A 20 4.45 -25.68 -4.75
CA SER A 20 5.06 -24.78 -3.76
C SER A 20 3.96 -23.86 -3.27
N LYS A 21 3.31 -24.21 -2.16
CA LYS A 21 2.46 -23.29 -1.40
C LYS A 21 3.39 -22.15 -0.93
N LYS A 22 3.31 -21.00 -1.62
CA LYS A 22 3.89 -19.75 -1.10
C LYS A 22 3.24 -19.55 0.28
N LEU A 23 4.03 -19.71 1.34
CA LEU A 23 3.56 -19.44 2.70
C LEU A 23 3.01 -18.00 2.73
N ALA A 24 1.81 -17.84 3.26
CA ALA A 24 1.26 -16.52 3.48
C ALA A 24 2.20 -15.76 4.41
N THR A 25 2.59 -14.56 4.00
CA THR A 25 3.41 -13.66 4.83
C THR A 25 2.64 -13.36 6.12
N SER A 26 3.30 -13.48 7.26
CA SER A 26 2.67 -13.18 8.55
C SER A 26 2.35 -11.68 8.68
N GLN A 27 1.39 -11.33 9.55
CA GLN A 27 1.06 -9.93 9.80
C GLN A 27 2.27 -9.15 10.34
N ASP A 28 3.06 -9.74 11.19
CA ASP A 28 4.27 -9.11 11.75
C ASP A 28 5.32 -8.83 10.66
N GLU A 29 5.48 -9.73 9.70
CA GLU A 29 6.36 -9.50 8.56
C GLU A 29 5.85 -8.39 7.64
N LEU A 30 4.54 -8.31 7.44
CA LEU A 30 3.92 -7.23 6.65
C LEU A 30 4.12 -5.89 7.36
N ASP A 31 3.88 -5.84 8.65
CA ASP A 31 4.06 -4.64 9.47
C ASP A 31 5.52 -4.14 9.45
N HIS A 32 6.47 -5.04 9.62
CA HIS A 32 7.89 -4.71 9.56
C HIS A 32 8.29 -4.17 8.18
N LYS A 33 7.85 -4.82 7.11
CA LYS A 33 8.11 -4.34 5.74
C LYS A 33 7.51 -2.97 5.49
N PHE A 34 6.32 -2.72 6.03
CA PHE A 34 5.65 -1.43 5.90
C PHE A 34 6.40 -0.32 6.65
N GLU A 35 6.85 -0.59 7.87
CA GLU A 35 7.65 0.34 8.64
C GLU A 35 8.93 0.73 7.90
N GLU A 36 9.67 -0.25 7.39
CA GLU A 36 10.89 -0.02 6.61
C GLU A 36 10.60 0.72 5.28
N MET A 37 9.48 0.41 4.63
CA MET A 37 9.08 1.07 3.39
C MET A 37 8.79 2.56 3.61
N MET A 38 8.16 2.91 4.74
CA MET A 38 7.71 4.27 5.04
C MET A 38 8.72 5.10 5.84
N LYS A 39 9.85 4.52 6.21
CA LYS A 39 10.90 5.22 6.97
C LYS A 39 11.63 6.24 6.10
N GLY A 40 11.53 7.52 6.49
CA GLY A 40 12.25 8.60 5.82
C GLY A 40 11.91 8.74 4.33
N VAL A 41 10.62 8.76 4.00
CA VAL A 41 10.17 8.91 2.61
C VAL A 41 9.35 10.19 2.43
N THR A 42 9.32 10.66 1.19
CA THR A 42 8.40 11.71 0.74
C THR A 42 7.55 11.14 -0.40
N LEU A 43 6.24 11.24 -0.26
CA LEU A 43 5.32 10.97 -1.36
C LEU A 43 5.17 12.26 -2.15
N VAL A 44 5.53 12.23 -3.43
CA VAL A 44 5.44 13.37 -4.34
C VAL A 44 4.51 13.02 -5.47
N GLY A 45 3.48 13.80 -5.66
CA GLY A 45 2.49 13.49 -6.69
C GLY A 45 1.52 14.60 -6.96
N ARG A 46 0.38 14.19 -7.49
CA ARG A 46 -0.70 15.08 -7.89
C ARG A 46 -2.04 14.46 -7.58
N SER A 47 -3.04 15.29 -7.45
CA SER A 47 -4.43 14.84 -7.42
C SER A 47 -5.19 15.36 -8.65
N THR A 48 -6.29 14.68 -8.97
CA THR A 48 -7.27 15.16 -9.92
C THR A 48 -8.53 15.59 -9.19
N ARG A 49 -9.35 16.38 -9.88
CA ARG A 49 -10.68 16.73 -9.40
C ARG A 49 -11.73 15.99 -10.25
N LEU A 50 -12.59 15.24 -9.59
CA LEU A 50 -13.58 14.40 -10.26
C LEU A 50 -14.62 15.21 -11.07
N SER A 51 -14.85 16.47 -10.70
CA SER A 51 -15.87 17.32 -11.34
C SER A 51 -15.49 17.79 -12.75
N ASP A 52 -14.20 17.88 -13.08
CA ASP A 52 -13.68 18.40 -14.34
C ASP A 52 -12.42 17.70 -14.85
N ASP A 53 -12.04 16.58 -14.21
CA ASP A 53 -10.84 15.77 -14.48
C ASP A 53 -9.52 16.55 -14.52
N LYS A 54 -9.50 17.76 -13.98
CA LYS A 54 -8.29 18.58 -13.95
C LYS A 54 -7.31 18.09 -12.90
N VAL A 55 -6.05 18.11 -13.28
CA VAL A 55 -4.94 17.90 -12.35
C VAL A 55 -4.83 19.12 -11.43
N VAL A 56 -4.86 18.87 -10.13
CA VAL A 56 -4.76 19.90 -9.09
C VAL A 56 -3.34 19.86 -8.55
N GLY A 57 -2.47 20.74 -9.01
CA GLY A 57 -1.16 21.04 -8.46
C GLY A 57 -0.29 19.86 -8.00
N GLU A 58 0.90 20.16 -7.54
CA GLU A 58 1.79 19.20 -6.90
C GLU A 58 1.50 19.12 -5.40
N GLU A 59 1.52 17.93 -4.88
CA GLU A 59 1.36 17.62 -3.45
C GLU A 59 2.55 16.83 -2.95
N LYS A 60 3.00 17.15 -1.74
CA LYS A 60 4.07 16.41 -1.05
C LYS A 60 3.62 16.02 0.34
N TYR A 61 3.90 14.79 0.68
CA TYR A 61 3.67 14.25 2.02
C TYR A 61 5.02 13.75 2.55
N VAL A 62 5.68 14.58 3.34
CA VAL A 62 6.96 14.21 3.97
C VAL A 62 6.65 13.36 5.21
N ILE A 63 7.04 12.10 5.20
CA ILE A 63 6.84 11.18 6.30
C ILE A 63 8.07 11.24 7.21
N GLU A 64 7.94 11.95 8.33
CA GLU A 64 9.00 12.08 9.33
C GLU A 64 9.17 10.80 10.15
N GLY A 65 8.10 10.02 10.28
CA GLY A 65 8.13 8.72 10.92
C GLY A 65 6.74 8.12 11.06
N ILE A 66 6.72 6.80 11.23
CA ILE A 66 5.51 6.06 11.54
C ILE A 66 5.72 5.21 12.78
N SER A 67 4.64 4.89 13.48
CA SER A 67 4.66 3.93 14.59
C SER A 67 3.34 3.19 14.65
N LYS A 68 3.40 1.87 14.85
CA LYS A 68 2.20 1.06 15.04
C LYS A 68 1.55 1.41 16.38
N MET A 69 0.25 1.62 16.39
CA MET A 69 -0.52 1.89 17.59
C MET A 69 -1.21 0.61 18.10
N ALA A 70 -2.34 0.26 17.48
CA ALA A 70 -3.09 -0.94 17.82
C ALA A 70 -3.82 -1.48 16.59
N GLY A 71 -3.91 -2.79 16.45
CA GLY A 71 -4.55 -3.45 15.31
C GLY A 71 -3.93 -2.98 13.99
N ASP A 72 -4.75 -2.43 13.12
CA ASP A 72 -4.33 -1.92 11.80
C ASP A 72 -3.99 -0.43 11.80
N THR A 73 -3.99 0.24 12.95
CA THR A 73 -3.80 1.69 13.07
C THR A 73 -2.34 2.03 13.32
N TRP A 74 -1.86 3.00 12.54
CA TRP A 74 -0.52 3.56 12.61
C TRP A 74 -0.57 5.07 12.82
N LEU A 75 0.33 5.60 13.63
CA LEU A 75 0.51 7.04 13.74
C LEU A 75 1.56 7.49 12.72
N PHE A 76 1.16 8.33 11.79
CA PHE A 76 2.05 9.02 10.86
C PHE A 76 2.39 10.40 11.39
N ARG A 77 3.65 10.68 11.62
CA ARG A 77 4.14 12.05 11.77
C ARG A 77 4.52 12.54 10.37
N ALA A 78 3.71 13.42 9.83
CA ALA A 78 3.84 13.86 8.46
C ALA A 78 3.77 15.38 8.34
N ARG A 79 4.39 15.92 7.29
CA ARG A 79 4.21 17.30 6.82
C ARG A 79 3.49 17.26 5.49
N LEU A 80 2.36 17.94 5.42
CA LEU A 80 1.53 18.00 4.22
C LEU A 80 1.81 19.32 3.50
N GLN A 81 2.37 19.22 2.29
CA GLN A 81 2.72 20.37 1.47
C GLN A 81 1.86 20.39 0.22
N TYR A 82 0.97 21.35 0.12
CA TYR A 82 0.08 21.56 -1.03
C TYR A 82 -0.42 23.01 -1.07
N GLY A 83 -0.64 23.56 -2.28
CA GLY A 83 -1.20 24.88 -2.46
C GLY A 83 -0.46 25.99 -1.70
N GLY A 84 0.86 25.89 -1.55
CA GLY A 84 1.68 26.84 -0.81
C GLY A 84 1.62 26.70 0.71
N ARG A 85 0.93 25.67 1.23
CA ARG A 85 0.84 25.37 2.67
C ARG A 85 1.85 24.29 3.04
N ASP A 86 2.34 24.33 4.28
CA ASP A 86 3.19 23.31 4.89
C ASP A 86 2.72 23.06 6.32
N ILE A 87 2.02 21.96 6.52
CA ILE A 87 1.28 21.67 7.75
C ILE A 87 1.83 20.39 8.37
N PRO A 88 2.49 20.47 9.55
CA PRO A 88 2.86 19.29 10.29
C PRO A 88 1.62 18.71 10.99
N VAL A 89 1.37 17.42 10.81
CA VAL A 89 0.21 16.73 11.39
C VAL A 89 0.56 15.34 11.88
N PRO A 90 0.09 14.95 13.06
CA PRO A 90 0.01 13.57 13.47
C PRO A 90 -1.28 12.95 12.90
N LEU A 91 -1.17 11.97 12.03
CA LEU A 91 -2.32 11.32 11.41
C LEU A 91 -2.44 9.88 11.88
N PRO A 92 -3.53 9.50 12.56
CA PRO A 92 -3.87 8.10 12.76
C PRO A 92 -4.38 7.53 11.44
N VAL A 93 -3.64 6.58 10.89
CA VAL A 93 -3.88 6.00 9.57
C VAL A 93 -4.15 4.51 9.72
N THR A 94 -5.23 4.02 9.16
CA THR A 94 -5.49 2.58 9.09
C THR A 94 -4.84 1.99 7.85
N ILE A 95 -4.07 0.92 8.03
CA ILE A 95 -3.45 0.18 6.93
C ILE A 95 -4.19 -1.14 6.75
N LYS A 96 -4.74 -1.33 5.56
CA LYS A 96 -5.29 -2.61 5.11
C LYS A 96 -4.36 -3.23 4.07
N TRP A 97 -4.51 -4.51 3.83
CA TRP A 97 -3.63 -5.27 2.96
C TRP A 97 -4.37 -5.90 1.80
N ALA A 98 -3.86 -5.70 0.60
CA ALA A 98 -4.26 -6.42 -0.61
C ALA A 98 -3.13 -7.41 -0.95
N GLY A 99 -3.18 -8.62 -0.38
CA GLY A 99 -2.05 -9.54 -0.38
C GLY A 99 -0.89 -9.00 0.46
N ASP A 100 0.23 -8.69 -0.16
CA ASP A 100 1.41 -8.07 0.47
C ASP A 100 1.53 -6.55 0.20
N THR A 101 0.48 -5.97 -0.37
CA THR A 101 0.46 -4.55 -0.75
C THR A 101 -0.34 -3.75 0.27
N PRO A 102 0.27 -2.75 0.95
CA PRO A 102 -0.43 -1.93 1.90
C PRO A 102 -1.35 -0.91 1.22
N VAL A 103 -2.50 -0.71 1.83
CA VAL A 103 -3.52 0.26 1.42
C VAL A 103 -3.80 1.21 2.58
N ILE A 104 -3.42 2.46 2.42
CA ILE A 104 -3.82 3.54 3.33
C ILE A 104 -5.34 3.71 3.25
N THR A 105 -5.98 3.57 4.40
CA THR A 105 -7.44 3.63 4.52
C THR A 105 -7.82 4.72 5.50
N LEU A 106 -8.27 5.85 4.99
CA LEU A 106 -8.83 6.94 5.79
C LEU A 106 -10.34 6.95 5.60
N THR A 107 -11.09 7.10 6.68
CA THR A 107 -12.55 7.24 6.63
C THR A 107 -12.94 8.38 7.55
N ASP A 108 -13.44 9.45 6.96
CA ASP A 108 -13.90 10.66 7.67
C ASP A 108 -12.88 11.22 8.67
N LEU A 109 -11.60 11.16 8.28
CA LEU A 109 -10.51 11.68 9.09
C LEU A 109 -10.51 13.20 9.06
N SER A 110 -10.71 13.82 10.21
CA SER A 110 -10.58 15.27 10.36
C SER A 110 -9.12 15.67 10.54
N ILE A 111 -8.63 16.50 9.63
CA ILE A 111 -7.27 17.07 9.67
C ILE A 111 -7.39 18.55 10.08
N PRO A 112 -6.80 18.96 11.22
CA PRO A 112 -6.88 20.35 11.66
C PRO A 112 -6.42 21.35 10.58
N GLY A 113 -7.24 22.38 10.35
CA GLY A 113 -6.95 23.41 9.32
C GLY A 113 -7.17 22.99 7.87
N MET A 114 -7.51 21.71 7.60
CA MET A 114 -7.71 21.19 6.24
C MET A 114 -9.13 20.70 5.98
N GLY A 115 -9.78 20.09 6.95
CA GLY A 115 -11.11 19.51 6.83
C GLY A 115 -11.13 17.99 7.03
N THR A 116 -12.25 17.39 6.65
CA THR A 116 -12.47 15.95 6.79
C THR A 116 -12.33 15.26 5.45
N TYR A 117 -11.60 14.15 5.44
CA TYR A 117 -11.26 13.41 4.23
C TYR A 117 -11.46 11.91 4.38
N THR A 118 -11.88 11.30 3.30
CA THR A 118 -11.87 9.84 3.10
C THR A 118 -10.92 9.54 1.95
N ALA A 119 -10.04 8.56 2.11
CA ALA A 119 -9.10 8.16 1.05
C ALA A 119 -8.82 6.66 1.08
N ARG A 120 -8.49 6.13 -0.08
CA ARG A 120 -8.00 4.76 -0.29
C ARG A 120 -6.80 4.86 -1.21
N VAL A 121 -5.60 4.62 -0.68
CA VAL A 121 -4.34 4.80 -1.41
C VAL A 121 -3.49 3.56 -1.28
N LEU A 122 -3.26 2.92 -2.41
CA LEU A 122 -2.40 1.75 -2.54
C LEU A 122 -0.96 2.21 -2.70
N LEU A 123 -0.04 1.57 -1.98
CA LEU A 123 1.40 1.80 -2.08
C LEU A 123 2.05 0.56 -2.70
N TYR A 124 2.68 0.72 -3.86
CA TYR A 124 3.31 -0.39 -4.54
C TYR A 124 4.69 0.00 -5.08
N ARG A 125 5.73 -0.64 -4.55
CA ARG A 125 7.12 -0.31 -4.85
C ARG A 125 7.42 1.16 -4.53
N ASP A 126 7.80 1.95 -5.52
CA ASP A 126 8.10 3.38 -5.45
C ASP A 126 6.96 4.30 -5.91
N GLN A 127 5.74 3.76 -5.98
CA GLN A 127 4.56 4.46 -6.47
C GLN A 127 3.40 4.38 -5.49
N TYR A 128 2.50 5.35 -5.58
CA TYR A 128 1.21 5.30 -4.92
C TYR A 128 0.10 5.77 -5.85
N ALA A 129 -1.08 5.22 -5.66
CA ALA A 129 -2.27 5.63 -6.38
C ALA A 129 -3.53 5.31 -5.58
N GLY A 130 -4.56 6.12 -5.77
CA GLY A 130 -5.82 5.89 -5.10
C GLY A 130 -6.86 6.96 -5.37
N THR A 131 -7.83 7.03 -4.46
CA THR A 131 -8.92 8.00 -4.49
C THR A 131 -8.99 8.77 -3.20
N TRP A 132 -9.49 9.98 -3.29
CA TRP A 132 -9.79 10.82 -2.14
C TRP A 132 -11.14 11.50 -2.29
N SER A 133 -11.79 11.82 -1.19
CA SER A 133 -12.98 12.66 -1.13
C SER A 133 -12.99 13.50 0.14
N GLY A 134 -13.66 14.63 0.08
CA GLY A 134 -13.88 15.54 1.19
C GLY A 134 -15.07 16.44 0.94
N LYS A 135 -15.37 17.35 1.86
CA LYS A 135 -16.55 18.21 1.76
C LYS A 135 -16.63 19.04 0.46
N LYS A 136 -15.48 19.38 -0.13
CA LYS A 136 -15.41 20.25 -1.32
C LYS A 136 -15.24 19.47 -2.62
N GLY A 137 -15.33 18.15 -2.60
CA GLY A 137 -15.16 17.31 -3.78
C GLY A 137 -14.30 16.08 -3.51
N GLY A 138 -13.86 15.46 -4.59
CA GLY A 138 -13.01 14.28 -4.56
C GLY A 138 -12.31 14.10 -5.90
N GLY A 139 -11.51 13.05 -5.99
CA GLY A 139 -10.75 12.73 -7.19
C GLY A 139 -9.81 11.56 -7.01
N GLN A 140 -8.83 11.50 -7.87
CA GLN A 140 -7.73 10.55 -7.81
C GLN A 140 -6.49 11.22 -7.22
N ILE A 141 -5.63 10.40 -6.61
CA ILE A 141 -4.32 10.82 -6.12
C ILE A 141 -3.30 9.79 -6.60
N PHE A 142 -2.16 10.25 -7.06
CA PHE A 142 -1.11 9.36 -7.56
C PHE A 142 0.25 10.05 -7.57
N GLY A 143 1.31 9.26 -7.49
CA GLY A 143 2.65 9.79 -7.48
C GLY A 143 3.73 8.75 -7.18
N ARG A 144 4.86 9.24 -6.70
CA ARG A 144 6.05 8.45 -6.39
C ARG A 144 6.40 8.54 -4.91
N ILE A 145 6.99 7.47 -4.41
CA ILE A 145 7.58 7.40 -3.07
C ILE A 145 9.08 7.59 -3.24
N ILE A 146 9.62 8.65 -2.65
CA ILE A 146 11.03 9.02 -2.78
C ILE A 146 11.68 8.91 -1.40
N ARG A 147 12.81 8.21 -1.30
CA ARG A 147 13.59 8.16 -0.07
C ARG A 147 14.31 9.48 0.15
N ASN A 148 14.19 10.02 1.36
CA ASN A 148 14.95 11.19 1.78
C ASN A 148 16.41 10.76 1.98
N GLN A 149 17.33 11.54 1.44
CA GLN A 149 18.76 11.35 1.64
C GLN A 149 19.19 11.88 3.00
#